data_fd523a530ac0e94b4b9f405d00bc96e3
#
_entry.id   fd523a530ac0e94b4b9f405d00bc96e3
#
_cell.length_a   1.000
_cell.length_b   1.000
_cell.length_c   1.000
_cell.angle_alpha   90.00
_cell.angle_beta   90.00
_cell.angle_gamma   90.00
#
_symmetry.space_group_name_H-M   'P 1'
#
loop_
_entity.id
_entity.type
_entity.pdbx_description
1 polymer ?
#
loop_
_entity_poly.entity_id
_entity_poly.type
_entity_poly.pdbx_seq_one_letter_code
_entity_poly.pdbx_strand_id
1 'polypeptide(L)'
;MESRIHGDVYVRFGGERLETYRPKGRQGALRLACGTGKTLIMCVAAYEMHRLGLARKPMIIGIKANIHEIARTFRTAYPNARLLYPGKEDFTPENRLRIFSDIKNNNWDCIILTHEQFGKIPQSAEVQQQILRQEMDDIDENLASYEKQGGHVDGWILRGLEKRKENLDAKLHELQETIDAQKDDTVDFQQMGIDHLFVD
;
A
#
# COMPACT_ATOMS: atom_id res chain seq x y z
N MET A 1 15.48 18.76 23.84
CA MET A 1 16.02 17.52 23.22
C MET A 1 16.01 17.72 21.74
N GLU A 2 17.16 17.81 21.13
CA GLU A 2 17.29 18.10 19.69
C GLU A 2 17.23 16.82 18.88
N SER A 3 16.26 16.75 17.96
CA SER A 3 16.28 15.77 16.89
C SER A 3 16.96 16.41 15.68
N ARG A 4 18.09 15.90 15.26
CA ARG A 4 18.72 16.29 14.00
C ARG A 4 18.24 15.39 12.87
N ILE A 5 17.67 16.02 11.87
CA ILE A 5 17.30 15.38 10.60
C ILE A 5 18.52 15.46 9.70
N HIS A 6 19.11 14.30 9.42
CA HIS A 6 20.09 14.14 8.35
C HIS A 6 19.57 13.00 7.45
N GLY A 7 18.59 13.30 6.63
CA GLY A 7 17.98 12.31 5.75
C GLY A 7 17.10 11.23 6.40
N ASP A 8 17.25 11.02 7.72
CA ASP A 8 16.52 10.03 8.49
C ASP A 8 15.78 10.69 9.64
N VAL A 9 14.48 10.47 9.73
CA VAL A 9 13.64 11.01 10.80
C VAL A 9 13.74 10.10 12.02
N TYR A 10 14.34 10.60 13.10
CA TYR A 10 14.36 9.91 14.38
C TYR A 10 13.28 10.47 15.29
N VAL A 11 12.32 9.64 15.66
CA VAL A 11 11.33 9.96 16.69
C VAL A 11 11.73 9.28 17.99
N ARG A 12 12.00 10.07 19.02
CA ARG A 12 12.39 9.57 20.34
C ARG A 12 11.20 9.67 21.29
N PHE A 13 10.70 8.54 21.72
CA PHE A 13 9.68 8.46 22.75
C PHE A 13 10.26 7.84 24.01
N GLY A 14 10.20 8.59 25.15
CA GLY A 14 10.42 8.08 26.49
C GLY A 14 11.81 7.54 26.81
N GLY A 15 12.32 7.94 27.87
CA GLY A 15 13.54 7.85 28.66
C GLY A 15 14.46 6.63 28.64
N GLU A 16 14.41 5.69 27.75
CA GLU A 16 15.41 4.61 27.70
C GLU A 16 16.45 4.82 26.61
N ARG A 17 17.70 4.77 27.00
CA ARG A 17 18.85 4.80 26.10
C ARG A 17 18.86 3.51 25.29
N LEU A 18 18.63 3.60 24.00
CA LEU A 18 18.95 2.53 23.06
C LEU A 18 20.47 2.48 22.90
N GLU A 19 21.12 1.55 23.57
CA GLU A 19 22.51 1.26 23.30
C GLU A 19 22.64 0.60 21.94
N THR A 20 23.25 1.31 21.01
CA THR A 20 23.62 0.75 19.70
C THR A 20 24.87 -0.10 19.91
N TYR A 21 24.72 -1.40 19.95
CA TYR A 21 25.84 -2.32 19.82
C TYR A 21 26.46 -2.16 18.43
N ARG A 22 27.70 -1.67 18.37
CA ARG A 22 28.51 -1.60 17.16
C ARG A 22 29.42 -2.82 17.06
N PRO A 23 29.08 -3.87 16.34
CA PRO A 23 30.09 -4.81 15.89
C PRO A 23 30.80 -4.19 14.68
N LYS A 24 32.10 -3.94 14.86
CA LYS A 24 33.11 -3.58 13.85
C LYS A 24 32.56 -3.20 12.45
N GLY A 25 32.43 -1.89 12.20
CA GLY A 25 32.43 -1.32 10.85
C GLY A 25 31.15 -1.38 10.04
N ARG A 26 30.04 -1.91 10.54
CA ARG A 26 28.74 -1.83 9.86
C ARG A 26 27.83 -0.83 10.55
N GLN A 27 27.31 0.14 9.81
CA GLN A 27 26.20 0.96 10.28
C GLN A 27 25.04 0.02 10.58
N GLY A 28 24.79 -0.23 11.86
CA GLY A 28 23.67 -1.01 12.31
C GLY A 28 22.38 -0.25 12.00
N ALA A 29 21.50 -0.83 11.21
CA ALA A 29 20.13 -0.36 11.11
C ALA A 29 19.55 -0.27 12.53
N LEU A 30 18.95 0.86 12.87
CA LEU A 30 18.28 1.06 14.15
C LEU A 30 17.10 0.10 14.21
N ARG A 31 17.26 -1.05 14.85
CA ARG A 31 16.14 -1.93 15.15
C ARG A 31 15.38 -1.29 16.31
N LEU A 32 14.26 -0.69 15.99
CA LEU A 32 13.28 -0.34 17.02
C LEU A 32 12.88 -1.63 17.71
N ALA A 33 13.17 -1.74 19.01
CA ALA A 33 12.83 -2.91 19.81
C ALA A 33 11.33 -3.18 19.74
N CYS A 34 10.91 -4.44 19.82
CA CYS A 34 9.51 -4.80 20.03
C CYS A 34 8.99 -4.05 21.26
N GLY A 35 7.80 -3.44 21.15
CA GLY A 35 7.21 -2.67 22.25
C GLY A 35 7.42 -1.14 22.20
N THR A 36 8.07 -0.59 21.16
CA THR A 36 8.29 0.85 21.01
C THR A 36 7.06 1.66 20.65
N GLY A 37 5.86 1.07 20.68
CA GLY A 37 4.60 1.76 20.41
C GLY A 37 4.31 2.01 18.93
N LYS A 38 5.01 1.36 18.00
CA LYS A 38 4.76 1.52 16.55
C LYS A 38 3.31 1.39 16.16
N THR A 39 2.65 0.34 16.65
CA THR A 39 1.22 0.10 16.42
C THR A 39 0.36 1.23 16.96
N LEU A 40 0.66 1.73 18.16
CA LEU A 40 -0.08 2.85 18.74
C LEU A 40 0.14 4.13 17.93
N ILE A 41 1.36 4.42 17.51
CA ILE A 41 1.67 5.59 16.66
C ILE A 41 0.86 5.54 15.38
N MET A 42 0.81 4.39 14.71
CA MET A 42 0.05 4.21 13.47
C MET A 42 -1.45 4.40 13.70
N CYS A 43 -2.01 3.83 14.77
CA CYS A 43 -3.41 4.00 15.13
C CYS A 43 -3.76 5.46 15.46
N VAL A 44 -2.89 6.15 16.22
CA VAL A 44 -3.08 7.56 16.58
C VAL A 44 -2.95 8.43 15.34
N ALA A 45 -1.96 8.20 14.50
CA ALA A 45 -1.78 8.96 13.27
C ALA A 45 -3.00 8.83 12.35
N ALA A 46 -3.51 7.61 12.14
CA ALA A 46 -4.69 7.37 11.32
C ALA A 46 -5.92 8.13 11.83
N TYR A 47 -6.21 8.02 13.12
CA TYR A 47 -7.37 8.69 13.71
C TYR A 47 -7.24 10.21 13.73
N GLU A 48 -6.07 10.73 14.13
CA GLU A 48 -5.84 12.18 14.21
C GLU A 48 -5.83 12.84 12.83
N MET A 49 -5.29 12.19 11.81
CA MET A 49 -5.38 12.67 10.44
C MET A 49 -6.83 12.76 9.97
N HIS A 50 -7.66 11.76 10.30
CA HIS A 50 -9.09 11.81 10.01
C HIS A 50 -9.78 12.96 10.77
N ARG A 51 -9.52 13.08 12.07
CA ARG A 51 -10.09 14.11 12.93
C ARG A 51 -9.73 15.54 12.48
N LEU A 52 -8.51 15.72 12.00
CA LEU A 52 -8.00 17.01 11.50
C LEU A 52 -8.43 17.30 10.05
N GLY A 53 -9.11 16.37 9.39
CA GLY A 53 -9.53 16.51 8.00
C GLY A 53 -8.39 16.37 6.99
N LEU A 54 -7.23 15.86 7.41
CA LEU A 54 -6.09 15.58 6.54
C LEU A 54 -6.27 14.29 5.75
N ALA A 55 -7.05 13.35 6.28
CA ALA A 55 -7.46 12.12 5.62
C ALA A 55 -8.96 11.92 5.77
N ARG A 56 -9.63 11.54 4.70
CA ARG A 56 -11.07 11.24 4.70
C ARG A 56 -11.37 9.84 5.19
N LYS A 57 -10.60 8.87 4.66
CA LYS A 57 -10.74 7.44 4.99
C LYS A 57 -9.36 6.81 5.13
N PRO A 58 -8.70 6.96 6.27
CA PRO A 58 -7.43 6.30 6.52
C PRO A 58 -7.63 4.79 6.62
N MET A 59 -6.73 4.03 6.00
CA MET A 59 -6.72 2.58 6.07
C MET A 59 -5.38 2.09 6.64
N ILE A 60 -5.45 1.13 7.55
CA ILE A 60 -4.30 0.42 8.09
C ILE A 60 -4.26 -0.98 7.47
N ILE A 61 -3.14 -1.34 6.89
CA ILE A 61 -2.88 -2.65 6.33
C ILE A 61 -1.85 -3.35 7.21
N GLY A 62 -2.20 -4.51 7.74
CA GLY A 62 -1.32 -5.25 8.63
C GLY A 62 -1.19 -6.71 8.26
N ILE A 63 -0.15 -7.35 8.80
CA ILE A 63 0.01 -8.79 8.66
C ILE A 63 -1.02 -9.53 9.50
N LYS A 64 -1.45 -10.69 9.02
CA LYS A 64 -2.47 -11.52 9.67
C LYS A 64 -2.17 -11.83 11.14
N ALA A 65 -0.88 -11.95 11.50
CA ALA A 65 -0.47 -12.25 12.87
C ALA A 65 -0.77 -11.08 13.83
N ASN A 66 -0.64 -9.83 13.38
CA ASN A 66 -0.71 -8.63 14.23
C ASN A 66 -2.02 -7.85 14.09
N ILE A 67 -2.83 -8.17 13.08
CA ILE A 67 -4.02 -7.37 12.74
C ILE A 67 -5.01 -7.26 13.90
N HIS A 68 -5.18 -8.31 14.69
CA HIS A 68 -6.06 -8.31 15.87
C HIS A 68 -5.54 -7.36 16.96
N GLU A 69 -4.20 -7.31 17.13
CA GLU A 69 -3.58 -6.42 18.11
C GLU A 69 -3.69 -4.96 17.67
N ILE A 70 -3.53 -4.69 16.38
CA ILE A 70 -3.75 -3.35 15.80
C ILE A 70 -5.18 -2.89 16.07
N ALA A 71 -6.17 -3.72 15.75
CA ALA A 71 -7.59 -3.40 15.97
C ALA A 71 -7.93 -3.22 17.46
N ARG A 72 -7.34 -4.04 18.34
CA ARG A 72 -7.50 -3.90 19.79
C ARG A 72 -6.89 -2.60 20.30
N THR A 73 -5.68 -2.27 19.86
CA THR A 73 -4.98 -1.04 20.24
C THR A 73 -5.77 0.18 19.79
N PHE A 74 -6.29 0.16 18.56
CA PHE A 74 -7.12 1.25 18.04
C PHE A 74 -8.38 1.45 18.89
N ARG A 75 -9.13 0.38 19.19
CA ARG A 75 -10.33 0.44 20.03
C ARG A 75 -10.05 0.88 21.47
N THR A 76 -8.89 0.52 21.99
CA THR A 76 -8.47 0.95 23.34
C THR A 76 -8.13 2.44 23.37
N ALA A 77 -7.45 2.94 22.33
CA ALA A 77 -7.12 4.36 22.22
C ALA A 77 -8.36 5.23 21.92
N TYR A 78 -9.26 4.73 21.08
CA TYR A 78 -10.42 5.46 20.58
C TYR A 78 -11.71 4.63 20.65
N PRO A 79 -12.29 4.44 21.85
CA PRO A 79 -13.46 3.55 22.04
C PRO A 79 -14.69 3.95 21.24
N ASN A 80 -14.86 5.26 20.96
CA ASN A 80 -16.02 5.79 20.26
C ASN A 80 -15.82 5.93 18.73
N ALA A 81 -14.65 5.59 18.23
CA ALA A 81 -14.34 5.68 16.80
C ALA A 81 -15.07 4.58 16.01
N ARG A 82 -15.55 4.96 14.82
CA ARG A 82 -16.15 4.02 13.86
C ARG A 82 -15.04 3.29 13.12
N LEU A 83 -14.73 2.09 13.60
CA LEU A 83 -13.72 1.23 13.06
C LEU A 83 -14.35 0.11 12.24
N LEU A 84 -14.00 0.03 10.95
CA LEU A 84 -14.28 -1.15 10.13
C LEU A 84 -13.09 -2.12 10.23
N TYR A 85 -13.35 -3.28 10.79
CA TYR A 85 -12.39 -4.37 10.89
C TYR A 85 -13.11 -5.69 10.63
N PRO A 86 -13.20 -6.14 9.36
CA PRO A 86 -13.82 -7.42 9.03
C PRO A 86 -12.92 -8.57 9.46
N GLY A 87 -13.51 -9.52 10.16
CA GLY A 87 -12.84 -10.78 10.52
C GLY A 87 -12.52 -11.62 9.29
N LYS A 88 -11.73 -12.68 9.50
CA LYS A 88 -11.42 -13.65 8.43
C LYS A 88 -12.67 -14.33 7.90
N GLU A 89 -13.61 -14.66 8.81
CA GLU A 89 -14.86 -15.35 8.48
C GLU A 89 -15.85 -14.43 7.78
N ASP A 90 -15.78 -13.14 8.04
CA ASP A 90 -16.65 -12.15 7.39
C ASP A 90 -16.22 -11.86 5.96
N PHE A 91 -14.94 -12.07 5.59
CA PHE A 91 -14.38 -11.72 4.29
C PHE A 91 -14.48 -12.86 3.28
N THR A 92 -15.65 -13.47 3.18
CA THR A 92 -15.96 -14.49 2.16
C THR A 92 -16.20 -13.84 0.79
N PRO A 93 -16.10 -14.59 -0.32
CA PRO A 93 -16.39 -14.04 -1.66
C PRO A 93 -17.76 -13.37 -1.77
N GLU A 94 -18.77 -13.93 -1.08
CA GLU A 94 -20.15 -13.45 -1.07
C GLU A 94 -20.31 -12.14 -0.29
N ASN A 95 -19.66 -12.06 0.88
CA ASN A 95 -19.73 -10.87 1.74
C ASN A 95 -18.77 -9.75 1.32
N ARG A 96 -17.78 -10.06 0.48
CA ARG A 96 -16.74 -9.12 0.07
C ARG A 96 -17.31 -7.88 -0.61
N LEU A 97 -18.23 -8.06 -1.56
CA LEU A 97 -18.89 -6.96 -2.25
C LEU A 97 -19.66 -6.05 -1.27
N ARG A 98 -20.30 -6.65 -0.27
CA ARG A 98 -20.96 -5.91 0.79
C ARG A 98 -19.97 -5.08 1.62
N ILE A 99 -18.84 -5.68 2.01
CA ILE A 99 -17.78 -4.97 2.76
C ILE A 99 -17.23 -3.81 1.92
N PHE A 100 -16.98 -4.02 0.63
CA PHE A 100 -16.52 -2.96 -0.26
C PHE A 100 -17.56 -1.83 -0.41
N SER A 101 -18.82 -2.19 -0.52
CA SER A 101 -19.92 -1.23 -0.52
C SER A 101 -20.04 -0.49 0.82
N ASP A 102 -19.83 -1.17 1.94
CA ASP A 102 -19.79 -0.55 3.27
C ASP A 102 -18.60 0.43 3.40
N ILE A 103 -17.45 0.10 2.85
CA ILE A 103 -16.30 1.00 2.79
C ILE A 103 -16.64 2.25 1.98
N LYS A 104 -17.25 2.07 0.80
CA LYS A 104 -17.62 3.18 -0.10
C LYS A 104 -18.64 4.11 0.53
N ASN A 105 -19.73 3.56 1.06
CA ASN A 105 -20.92 4.33 1.41
C ASN A 105 -20.90 4.89 2.83
N ASN A 106 -20.11 4.33 3.73
CA ASN A 106 -20.06 4.76 5.12
C ASN A 106 -18.83 5.62 5.38
N ASN A 107 -18.98 6.51 6.36
CA ASN A 107 -17.88 7.35 6.83
C ASN A 107 -17.19 6.65 8.02
N TRP A 108 -16.10 5.96 7.76
CA TRP A 108 -15.29 5.26 8.75
C TRP A 108 -14.14 6.13 9.22
N ASP A 109 -13.91 6.16 10.54
CA ASP A 109 -12.79 6.91 11.11
C ASP A 109 -11.46 6.18 10.87
N CYS A 110 -11.52 4.86 10.72
CA CYS A 110 -10.39 4.03 10.25
C CYS A 110 -10.89 2.70 9.70
N ILE A 111 -10.17 2.16 8.74
CA ILE A 111 -10.40 0.83 8.16
C ILE A 111 -9.14 -0.01 8.41
N ILE A 112 -9.31 -1.23 8.89
CA ILE A 112 -8.18 -2.14 9.14
C ILE A 112 -8.39 -3.40 8.33
N LEU A 113 -7.45 -3.71 7.42
CA LEU A 113 -7.46 -4.90 6.59
C LEU A 113 -6.13 -5.65 6.67
N THR A 114 -6.16 -6.95 6.42
CA THR A 114 -4.94 -7.71 6.17
C THR A 114 -4.41 -7.48 4.76
N HIS A 115 -3.12 -7.75 4.52
CA HIS A 115 -2.55 -7.73 3.16
C HIS A 115 -3.33 -8.62 2.18
N GLU A 116 -3.77 -9.81 2.64
CA GLU A 116 -4.57 -10.72 1.83
C GLU A 116 -5.95 -10.13 1.45
N GLN A 117 -6.59 -9.44 2.39
CA GLN A 117 -7.88 -8.79 2.15
C GLN A 117 -7.74 -7.59 1.23
N PHE A 118 -6.71 -6.78 1.45
CA PHE A 118 -6.38 -5.63 0.61
C PHE A 118 -6.09 -6.06 -0.83
N GLY A 119 -5.30 -7.12 -1.03
CA GLY A 119 -4.98 -7.65 -2.36
C GLY A 119 -6.19 -8.22 -3.14
N LYS A 120 -7.36 -8.36 -2.48
CA LYS A 120 -8.61 -8.78 -3.13
C LYS A 120 -9.51 -7.62 -3.52
N ILE A 121 -9.10 -6.39 -3.22
CA ILE A 121 -9.82 -5.19 -3.69
C ILE A 121 -9.55 -5.03 -5.19
N PRO A 122 -10.58 -4.97 -6.03
CA PRO A 122 -10.37 -4.76 -7.46
C PRO A 122 -9.77 -3.37 -7.68
N GLN A 123 -8.80 -3.30 -8.56
CA GLN A 123 -8.32 -2.03 -9.09
C GLN A 123 -9.14 -1.66 -10.31
N SER A 124 -9.36 -0.37 -10.53
CA SER A 124 -10.05 0.05 -11.74
C SER A 124 -9.23 -0.37 -12.97
N ALA A 125 -9.92 -0.83 -13.98
CA ALA A 125 -9.29 -1.31 -15.20
C ALA A 125 -8.57 -0.17 -15.94
N GLU A 126 -9.06 1.06 -15.81
CA GLU A 126 -8.42 2.26 -16.35
C GLU A 126 -7.06 2.52 -15.70
N VAL A 127 -6.96 2.37 -14.38
CA VAL A 127 -5.68 2.52 -13.67
C VAL A 127 -4.70 1.45 -14.08
N GLN A 128 -5.16 0.21 -14.20
CA GLN A 128 -4.31 -0.89 -14.68
C GLN A 128 -3.81 -0.61 -16.10
N GLN A 129 -4.66 -0.14 -17.00
CA GLN A 129 -4.26 0.29 -18.34
C GLN A 129 -3.24 1.40 -18.32
N GLN A 130 -3.45 2.41 -17.47
CA GLN A 130 -2.52 3.54 -17.37
C GLN A 130 -1.14 3.09 -16.90
N ILE A 131 -1.07 2.21 -15.90
CA ILE A 131 0.19 1.63 -15.41
C ILE A 131 0.89 0.84 -16.51
N LEU A 132 0.15 -0.02 -17.22
CA LEU A 132 0.73 -0.82 -18.31
C LEU A 132 1.24 0.05 -19.47
N ARG A 133 0.52 1.11 -19.84
CA ARG A 133 0.96 2.07 -20.85
C ARG A 133 2.22 2.79 -20.42
N GLN A 134 2.28 3.26 -19.18
CA GLN A 134 3.47 3.91 -18.65
C GLN A 134 4.68 2.96 -18.63
N GLU A 135 4.48 1.70 -18.26
CA GLU A 135 5.55 0.68 -18.31
C GLU A 135 6.02 0.41 -19.75
N MET A 136 5.12 0.47 -20.73
CA MET A 136 5.49 0.37 -22.15
C MET A 136 6.29 1.58 -22.62
N ASP A 137 5.86 2.80 -22.25
CA ASP A 137 6.57 4.03 -22.59
C ASP A 137 7.99 4.04 -22.01
N ASP A 138 8.15 3.59 -20.75
CA ASP A 138 9.47 3.44 -20.11
C ASP A 138 10.38 2.45 -20.86
N ILE A 139 9.81 1.35 -21.37
CA ILE A 139 10.56 0.39 -22.19
C ILE A 139 10.97 1.01 -23.52
N ASP A 140 10.10 1.75 -24.17
CA ASP A 140 10.39 2.43 -25.44
C ASP A 140 11.45 3.52 -25.28
N GLU A 141 11.42 4.29 -24.18
CA GLU A 141 12.49 5.24 -23.86
C GLU A 141 13.84 4.53 -23.62
N ASN A 142 13.82 3.42 -22.93
CA ASN A 142 15.03 2.61 -22.70
C ASN A 142 15.59 2.08 -24.02
N LEU A 143 14.75 1.50 -24.90
CA LEU A 143 15.16 1.02 -26.23
C LEU A 143 15.76 2.17 -27.07
N ALA A 144 15.09 3.32 -27.14
CA ALA A 144 15.56 4.48 -27.86
C ALA A 144 16.90 5.03 -27.31
N SER A 145 17.10 4.96 -25.99
CA SER A 145 18.36 5.38 -25.37
C SER A 145 19.51 4.44 -25.70
N TYR A 146 19.27 3.15 -25.77
CA TYR A 146 20.25 2.15 -26.18
C TYR A 146 20.64 2.31 -27.65
N GLU A 147 19.70 2.59 -28.53
CA GLU A 147 19.98 2.85 -29.96
C GLU A 147 20.85 4.11 -30.15
N LYS A 148 20.59 5.18 -29.40
CA LYS A 148 21.35 6.44 -29.47
C LYS A 148 22.77 6.33 -28.95
N GLN A 149 23.02 5.48 -27.97
CA GLN A 149 24.35 5.33 -27.38
C GLN A 149 25.36 4.60 -28.27
N GLY A 150 24.93 3.99 -29.39
CA GLY A 150 25.82 3.37 -30.39
C GLY A 150 26.75 2.28 -29.84
N GLY A 151 26.52 1.88 -28.60
CA GLY A 151 27.32 0.89 -27.89
C GLY A 151 26.86 -0.52 -28.24
N HIS A 152 27.78 -1.45 -28.07
CA HIS A 152 27.51 -2.88 -28.17
C HIS A 152 26.52 -3.30 -27.06
N VAL A 153 25.24 -3.04 -27.27
CA VAL A 153 24.22 -3.58 -26.37
C VAL A 153 24.08 -5.06 -26.71
N ASP A 154 24.29 -5.91 -25.72
CA ASP A 154 24.13 -7.35 -25.89
C ASP A 154 22.73 -7.65 -26.44
N GLY A 155 22.64 -8.25 -27.61
CA GLY A 155 21.39 -8.53 -28.31
C GLY A 155 20.40 -9.39 -27.52
N TRP A 156 20.80 -9.94 -26.37
CA TRP A 156 19.91 -10.63 -25.44
C TRP A 156 19.09 -9.64 -24.60
N ILE A 157 19.65 -8.46 -24.26
CA ILE A 157 18.94 -7.39 -23.52
C ILE A 157 17.84 -6.81 -24.39
N LEU A 158 18.15 -6.48 -25.65
CA LEU A 158 17.16 -5.97 -26.61
C LEU A 158 16.00 -6.95 -26.80
N ARG A 159 16.32 -8.22 -27.06
CA ARG A 159 15.30 -9.27 -27.17
C ARG A 159 14.49 -9.46 -25.90
N GLY A 160 15.10 -9.25 -24.73
CA GLY A 160 14.41 -9.30 -23.44
C GLY A 160 13.39 -8.18 -23.28
N LEU A 161 13.74 -6.95 -23.68
CA LEU A 161 12.85 -5.78 -23.64
C LEU A 161 11.73 -5.88 -24.68
N GLU A 162 12.02 -6.32 -25.89
CA GLU A 162 11.01 -6.56 -26.93
C GLU A 162 9.97 -7.60 -26.46
N LYS A 163 10.45 -8.73 -25.93
CA LYS A 163 9.56 -9.76 -25.39
C LYS A 163 8.71 -9.25 -24.22
N ARG A 164 9.26 -8.39 -23.37
CA ARG A 164 8.52 -7.77 -22.28
C ARG A 164 7.44 -6.85 -22.83
N LYS A 165 7.75 -6.07 -23.86
CA LYS A 165 6.80 -5.19 -24.54
C LYS A 165 5.63 -5.99 -25.16
N GLU A 166 5.93 -7.08 -25.88
CA GLU A 166 4.90 -7.97 -26.43
C GLU A 166 3.98 -8.54 -25.34
N ASN A 167 4.55 -8.94 -24.19
CA ASN A 167 3.76 -9.45 -23.08
C ASN A 167 2.87 -8.36 -22.42
N LEU A 168 3.33 -7.11 -22.36
CA LEU A 168 2.54 -6.00 -21.85
C LEU A 168 1.41 -5.62 -22.81
N ASP A 169 1.69 -5.64 -24.10
CA ASP A 169 0.69 -5.37 -25.13
C ASP A 169 -0.43 -6.44 -25.12
N ALA A 170 -0.07 -7.71 -25.01
CA ALA A 170 -1.04 -8.79 -24.85
C ALA A 170 -1.92 -8.62 -23.59
N LYS A 171 -1.34 -8.21 -22.47
CA LYS A 171 -2.10 -7.92 -21.25
C LYS A 171 -3.00 -6.71 -21.39
N LEU A 172 -2.55 -5.67 -22.10
CA LEU A 172 -3.37 -4.51 -22.41
C LEU A 172 -4.60 -4.89 -23.22
N HIS A 173 -4.43 -5.75 -24.21
CA HIS A 173 -5.52 -6.23 -25.04
C HIS A 173 -6.53 -7.07 -24.23
N GLU A 174 -6.05 -8.00 -23.39
CA GLU A 174 -6.89 -8.80 -22.49
C GLU A 174 -7.68 -7.92 -21.51
N LEU A 175 -7.02 -6.89 -20.97
CA LEU A 175 -7.66 -5.91 -20.08
C LEU A 175 -8.74 -5.11 -20.82
N GLN A 176 -8.49 -4.70 -22.06
CA GLN A 176 -9.46 -3.99 -22.89
C GLN A 176 -10.70 -4.83 -23.14
N GLU A 177 -10.51 -6.11 -23.51
CA GLU A 177 -11.62 -7.05 -23.68
C GLU A 177 -12.41 -7.26 -22.39
N THR A 178 -11.72 -7.27 -21.24
CA THR A 178 -12.36 -7.39 -19.93
C THR A 178 -13.18 -6.15 -19.58
N ILE A 179 -12.70 -4.95 -19.89
CA ILE A 179 -13.44 -3.69 -19.70
C ILE A 179 -14.70 -3.68 -20.56
N ASP A 180 -14.56 -4.06 -21.81
CA ASP A 180 -15.69 -4.08 -22.77
C ASP A 180 -16.74 -5.13 -22.38
N ALA A 181 -16.32 -6.20 -21.69
CA ALA A 181 -17.19 -7.28 -21.21
C ALA A 181 -17.79 -7.01 -19.82
N GLN A 182 -17.11 -6.25 -18.96
CA GLN A 182 -17.61 -5.90 -17.62
C GLN A 182 -18.53 -4.68 -17.70
N LYS A 183 -19.83 -4.95 -17.83
CA LYS A 183 -20.84 -3.96 -17.45
C LYS A 183 -20.96 -3.93 -15.93
N ASP A 184 -20.54 -2.79 -15.36
CA ASP A 184 -20.94 -2.21 -14.06
C ASP A 184 -21.31 -3.15 -12.92
N ASP A 185 -20.60 -3.07 -11.83
CA ASP A 185 -21.02 -3.09 -10.40
C ASP A 185 -19.89 -3.51 -9.43
N THR A 186 -18.67 -3.61 -9.86
CA THR A 186 -17.57 -3.87 -8.93
C THR A 186 -17.04 -2.56 -8.35
N VAL A 187 -17.25 -2.37 -7.03
CA VAL A 187 -16.65 -1.24 -6.31
C VAL A 187 -15.13 -1.41 -6.34
N ASP A 188 -14.46 -0.54 -7.06
CA ASP A 188 -13.01 -0.50 -7.15
C ASP A 188 -12.37 0.32 -6.01
N PHE A 189 -11.06 0.24 -5.89
CA PHE A 189 -10.31 0.94 -4.84
C PHE A 189 -10.51 2.47 -4.88
N GLN A 190 -10.58 3.06 -6.07
CA GLN A 190 -10.77 4.50 -6.22
C GLN A 190 -12.15 4.96 -5.72
N GLN A 191 -13.17 4.17 -6.04
CA GLN A 191 -14.55 4.45 -5.60
C GLN A 191 -14.75 4.32 -4.09
N MET A 192 -13.87 3.59 -3.39
CA MET A 192 -13.93 3.47 -1.94
C MET A 192 -13.59 4.77 -1.22
N GLY A 193 -12.90 5.71 -1.89
CA GLY A 193 -12.52 7.01 -1.35
C GLY A 193 -11.46 6.94 -0.25
N ILE A 194 -10.64 5.89 -0.25
CA ILE A 194 -9.49 5.74 0.63
C ILE A 194 -8.40 6.65 0.10
N ASP A 195 -7.90 7.54 0.95
CA ASP A 195 -6.92 8.57 0.60
C ASP A 195 -5.62 8.48 1.39
N HIS A 196 -5.57 7.64 2.41
CA HIS A 196 -4.36 7.45 3.21
C HIS A 196 -4.16 5.99 3.63
N LEU A 197 -2.93 5.48 3.44
CA LEU A 197 -2.56 4.11 3.77
C LEU A 197 -1.43 4.08 4.79
N PHE A 198 -1.61 3.28 5.84
CA PHE A 198 -0.59 2.91 6.81
C PHE A 198 -0.32 1.41 6.63
N VAL A 199 0.94 1.03 6.44
CA VAL A 199 1.33 -0.35 6.18
C VAL A 199 2.31 -0.83 7.24
N ASP A 200 2.00 -1.99 7.88
CA ASP A 200 2.85 -2.65 8.88
C ASP A 200 3.59 -3.86 8.27
#